data_5210e1feca736dc21f95e3e0d4125d56
#
_entry.id   5210e1feca736dc21f95e3e0d4125d56
#
_cell.length_a   1.000
_cell.length_b   1.000
_cell.length_c   1.000
_cell.angle_alpha   90.00
_cell.angle_beta   90.00
_cell.angle_gamma   90.00
#
_symmetry.space_group_name_H-M   'P 1'
#
loop_
_entity.id
_entity.type
_entity.pdbx_description
1 polymer ?
#
loop_
_entity_poly.entity_id
_entity_poly.type
_entity_poly.pdbx_seq_one_letter_code
_entity_poly.pdbx_strand_id
1 'polypeptide(L)'
;LRLLIARCTIDYTGRVTAHLPEAVRLIMVKADGTLAVHSDGNASKPLNWMVAPNQVEVLDDRWEVTNTKGEKLVISISEVLEDVTHALGDDPGLQKDGVEAHLQELLAVRPWVLEQGLTLIRREYPTDIGPVDLLCQDGDGVIVAVEVKRRGEIDGVEQLTRYLERLGLDPRLGPLRGMLVAQSITQQARTLAESRGILAIEVDYDGLRDIEDTELRLFDLR
;
A
#
# COMPACT_ATOMS: atom_id res chain seq x y z
N LEU A 1 -19.75 7.50 10.72
CA LEU A 1 -18.90 8.67 10.84
C LEU A 1 -19.69 9.81 11.51
N ARG A 2 -19.15 10.41 12.59
CA ARG A 2 -19.65 11.67 13.18
C ARG A 2 -18.62 12.76 13.00
N LEU A 3 -19.05 13.92 12.57
CA LEU A 3 -18.24 15.13 12.41
C LEU A 3 -18.78 16.20 13.33
N LEU A 4 -17.93 16.75 14.18
CA LEU A 4 -18.25 17.85 15.07
C LEU A 4 -17.32 19.02 14.77
N ILE A 5 -17.88 20.19 14.42
CA ILE A 5 -17.16 21.46 14.37
C ILE A 5 -17.50 22.22 15.62
N ALA A 6 -16.53 22.45 16.48
CA ALA A 6 -16.77 23.06 17.79
C ALA A 6 -15.61 23.97 18.22
N ARG A 7 -15.94 24.99 19.01
CA ARG A 7 -14.96 25.74 19.80
C ARG A 7 -14.67 24.92 21.05
N CYS A 8 -13.43 24.50 21.21
CA CYS A 8 -13.04 23.57 22.27
C CYS A 8 -11.59 23.74 22.70
N THR A 9 -11.30 23.29 23.93
CA THR A 9 -9.96 22.94 24.41
C THR A 9 -9.82 21.42 24.41
N ILE A 10 -8.62 20.91 24.26
CA ILE A 10 -8.36 19.46 24.26
C ILE A 10 -7.17 19.14 25.11
N ASP A 11 -7.37 18.22 26.05
CA ASP A 11 -6.33 17.68 26.93
C ASP A 11 -6.13 16.20 26.65
N TYR A 12 -4.91 15.82 26.30
CA TYR A 12 -4.52 14.44 26.10
C TYR A 12 -3.55 13.98 27.17
N THR A 13 -3.82 12.82 27.73
CA THR A 13 -2.95 12.14 28.70
C THR A 13 -2.72 10.70 28.24
N GLY A 14 -1.46 10.29 28.12
CA GLY A 14 -1.06 8.98 27.68
C GLY A 14 0.46 8.86 27.65
N ARG A 15 1.05 8.42 26.53
CA ARG A 15 2.52 8.37 26.35
C ARG A 15 3.19 9.71 26.54
N VAL A 16 2.47 10.78 26.27
CA VAL A 16 2.83 12.18 26.53
C VAL A 16 1.60 12.90 27.06
N THR A 17 1.79 14.07 27.66
CA THR A 17 0.71 14.99 27.98
C THR A 17 0.71 16.10 26.94
N ALA A 18 -0.44 16.43 26.36
CA ALA A 18 -0.57 17.48 25.38
C ALA A 18 -1.84 18.31 25.66
N HIS A 19 -1.76 19.62 25.47
CA HIS A 19 -2.86 20.55 25.58
C HIS A 19 -3.00 21.35 24.31
N LEU A 20 -4.23 21.40 23.77
CA LEU A 20 -4.60 22.28 22.67
C LEU A 20 -5.47 23.41 23.21
N PRO A 21 -5.00 24.68 23.20
CA PRO A 21 -5.76 25.83 23.66
C PRO A 21 -7.07 26.00 22.91
N GLU A 22 -7.99 26.81 23.43
CA GLU A 22 -9.28 27.03 22.81
C GLU A 22 -9.18 27.53 21.36
N ALA A 23 -9.84 26.81 20.45
CA ALA A 23 -10.00 27.17 19.05
C ALA A 23 -11.16 26.38 18.43
N VAL A 24 -11.62 26.82 17.27
CA VAL A 24 -12.55 26.04 16.44
C VAL A 24 -11.81 24.91 15.77
N ARG A 25 -12.31 23.69 15.90
CA ARG A 25 -11.70 22.46 15.38
C ARG A 25 -12.72 21.52 14.78
N LEU A 26 -12.27 20.72 13.84
CA LEU A 26 -12.99 19.56 13.37
C LEU A 26 -12.59 18.34 14.21
N ILE A 27 -13.58 17.70 14.81
CA ILE A 27 -13.44 16.43 15.53
C ILE A 27 -14.19 15.39 14.71
N MET A 28 -13.48 14.34 14.32
CA MET A 28 -14.01 13.24 13.51
C MET A 28 -13.98 11.95 14.32
N VAL A 29 -15.13 11.26 14.40
CA VAL A 29 -15.24 9.93 15.02
C VAL A 29 -15.73 8.96 13.96
N LYS A 30 -14.91 7.93 13.68
CA LYS A 30 -15.25 6.86 12.75
C LYS A 30 -16.16 5.80 13.40
N ALA A 31 -16.76 4.94 12.58
CA ALA A 31 -17.64 3.86 13.05
C ALA A 31 -16.93 2.84 13.97
N ASP A 32 -15.63 2.65 13.80
CA ASP A 32 -14.80 1.79 14.63
C ASP A 32 -14.39 2.43 15.97
N GLY A 33 -14.73 3.71 16.21
CA GLY A 33 -14.32 4.47 17.38
C GLY A 33 -12.97 5.20 17.23
N THR A 34 -12.31 5.13 16.09
CA THR A 34 -11.12 5.96 15.81
C THR A 34 -11.53 7.43 15.82
N LEU A 35 -10.79 8.26 16.57
CA LEU A 35 -11.03 9.69 16.69
C LEU A 35 -9.82 10.47 16.15
N ALA A 36 -10.09 11.57 15.46
CA ALA A 36 -9.08 12.53 14.99
C ALA A 36 -9.54 13.97 15.17
N VAL A 37 -8.59 14.86 15.50
CA VAL A 37 -8.80 16.29 15.70
C VAL A 37 -7.97 17.06 14.68
N HIS A 38 -8.63 17.96 13.94
CA HIS A 38 -8.00 18.77 12.90
C HIS A 38 -8.19 20.27 13.16
N SER A 39 -7.22 21.07 12.71
CA SER A 39 -7.35 22.51 12.52
C SER A 39 -7.57 22.84 11.04
N ASP A 40 -7.95 24.08 10.76
CA ASP A 40 -8.20 24.61 9.41
C ASP A 40 -6.91 25.04 8.68
N GLY A 41 -5.78 24.46 8.97
CA GLY A 41 -4.56 24.82 8.21
C GLY A 41 -3.28 24.21 8.71
N ASN A 42 -2.25 24.33 7.88
CA ASN A 42 -0.82 24.07 8.14
C ASN A 42 -0.41 22.63 8.50
N ALA A 43 -1.32 21.66 8.51
CA ALA A 43 -0.97 20.27 8.77
C ALA A 43 -1.80 19.30 7.91
N SER A 44 -1.14 18.42 7.18
CA SER A 44 -1.77 17.29 6.48
C SER A 44 -2.20 16.18 7.46
N LYS A 45 -1.64 16.16 8.68
CA LYS A 45 -1.95 15.19 9.73
C LYS A 45 -2.85 15.79 10.80
N PRO A 46 -3.66 14.97 11.51
CA PRO A 46 -4.40 15.42 12.66
C PRO A 46 -3.48 16.05 13.72
N LEU A 47 -3.97 17.03 14.47
CA LEU A 47 -3.29 17.60 15.64
C LEU A 47 -3.18 16.57 16.77
N ASN A 48 -4.23 15.75 16.93
CA ASN A 48 -4.30 14.63 17.85
C ASN A 48 -5.20 13.54 17.29
N TRP A 49 -4.94 12.28 17.64
CA TRP A 49 -5.78 11.14 17.26
C TRP A 49 -5.64 9.97 18.23
N MET A 50 -6.71 9.20 18.34
CA MET A 50 -6.73 7.92 19.06
C MET A 50 -7.28 6.84 18.15
N VAL A 51 -6.49 5.79 17.93
CA VAL A 51 -6.87 4.65 17.09
C VAL A 51 -7.72 3.67 17.90
N ALA A 52 -8.77 3.13 17.28
CA ALA A 52 -9.65 2.12 17.88
C ALA A 52 -8.85 0.91 18.45
N PRO A 53 -9.38 0.23 19.47
CA PRO A 53 -10.69 0.43 20.08
C PRO A 53 -10.67 1.55 21.14
N ASN A 54 -11.61 2.50 21.02
CA ASN A 54 -11.82 3.56 21.99
C ASN A 54 -13.24 3.52 22.54
N GLN A 55 -13.42 3.98 23.79
CA GLN A 55 -14.70 4.32 24.37
C GLN A 55 -14.86 5.84 24.30
N VAL A 56 -15.94 6.31 23.70
CA VAL A 56 -16.30 7.73 23.60
C VAL A 56 -17.50 7.98 24.47
N GLU A 57 -17.34 8.75 25.53
CA GLU A 57 -18.41 9.21 26.41
C GLU A 57 -18.72 10.67 26.09
N VAL A 58 -19.99 10.93 25.73
CA VAL A 58 -20.47 12.26 25.37
C VAL A 58 -21.25 12.81 26.57
N LEU A 59 -20.69 13.86 27.19
CA LEU A 59 -21.31 14.62 28.28
C LEU A 59 -21.82 15.97 27.75
N ASP A 60 -22.56 16.72 28.56
CA ASP A 60 -23.19 17.96 28.12
C ASP A 60 -22.19 19.05 27.67
N ASP A 61 -21.04 19.11 28.33
CA ASP A 61 -20.01 20.15 28.13
C ASP A 61 -18.68 19.60 27.59
N ARG A 62 -18.54 18.28 27.48
CA ARG A 62 -17.29 17.66 27.02
C ARG A 62 -17.48 16.24 26.50
N TRP A 63 -16.52 15.79 25.70
CA TRP A 63 -16.36 14.38 25.34
C TRP A 63 -15.12 13.82 26.03
N GLU A 64 -15.26 12.63 26.57
CA GLU A 64 -14.13 11.87 27.12
C GLU A 64 -13.89 10.63 26.29
N VAL A 65 -12.67 10.46 25.81
CA VAL A 65 -12.25 9.33 25.00
C VAL A 65 -11.17 8.57 25.72
N THR A 66 -11.37 7.29 25.92
CA THR A 66 -10.41 6.42 26.62
C THR A 66 -10.17 5.15 25.81
N ASN A 67 -9.02 4.53 26.01
CA ASN A 67 -8.69 3.23 25.44
C ASN A 67 -8.08 2.27 26.47
N THR A 68 -7.91 1.02 26.07
CA THR A 68 -7.35 -0.05 26.93
C THR A 68 -5.86 0.14 27.25
N LYS A 69 -5.17 1.08 26.59
CA LYS A 69 -3.76 1.40 26.84
C LYS A 69 -3.57 2.47 27.91
N GLY A 70 -4.68 2.95 28.53
CA GLY A 70 -4.67 3.99 29.54
C GLY A 70 -4.52 5.41 28.98
N GLU A 71 -4.71 5.59 27.67
CA GLU A 71 -4.74 6.92 27.06
C GLU A 71 -6.11 7.55 27.27
N LYS A 72 -6.14 8.85 27.56
CA LYS A 72 -7.35 9.65 27.74
C LYS A 72 -7.25 10.95 26.95
N LEU A 73 -8.32 11.29 26.23
CA LEU A 73 -8.51 12.56 25.57
C LEU A 73 -9.79 13.20 26.10
N VAL A 74 -9.70 14.43 26.58
CA VAL A 74 -10.84 15.23 27.05
C VAL A 74 -10.99 16.40 26.11
N ILE A 75 -12.18 16.53 25.51
CA ILE A 75 -12.56 17.61 24.60
C ILE A 75 -13.59 18.46 25.34
N SER A 76 -13.20 19.60 25.90
CA SER A 76 -14.11 20.54 26.58
C SER A 76 -14.68 21.50 25.55
N ILE A 77 -15.98 21.48 25.37
CA ILE A 77 -16.72 22.17 24.30
C ILE A 77 -17.37 23.44 24.88
N SER A 78 -17.01 24.62 24.35
CA SER A 78 -17.64 25.89 24.71
C SER A 78 -18.74 26.29 23.73
N GLU A 79 -18.68 25.84 22.48
CA GLU A 79 -19.66 26.15 21.43
C GLU A 79 -19.68 25.06 20.38
N VAL A 80 -20.86 24.57 20.01
CA VAL A 80 -21.05 23.65 18.88
C VAL A 80 -21.50 24.44 17.66
N LEU A 81 -20.73 24.37 16.56
CA LEU A 81 -21.06 25.03 15.30
C LEU A 81 -21.78 24.08 14.35
N GLU A 82 -21.34 22.82 14.31
CA GLU A 82 -21.92 21.77 13.47
C GLU A 82 -21.74 20.39 14.12
N ASP A 83 -22.76 19.54 14.07
CA ASP A 83 -22.71 18.15 14.53
C ASP A 83 -23.54 17.29 13.58
N VAL A 84 -22.84 16.50 12.74
CA VAL A 84 -23.47 15.66 11.72
C VAL A 84 -22.99 14.23 11.80
N THR A 85 -23.91 13.31 11.54
CA THR A 85 -23.61 11.88 11.49
C THR A 85 -24.04 11.31 10.15
N HIS A 86 -23.14 10.53 9.52
CA HIS A 86 -23.40 9.83 8.28
C HIS A 86 -22.96 8.37 8.38
N ALA A 87 -23.74 7.48 7.79
CA ALA A 87 -23.31 6.10 7.49
C ALA A 87 -22.60 6.13 6.12
N LEU A 88 -21.32 5.79 6.09
CA LEU A 88 -20.55 5.77 4.85
C LEU A 88 -20.63 4.42 4.13
N GLY A 89 -21.22 3.40 4.76
CA GLY A 89 -21.23 2.04 4.23
C GLY A 89 -19.86 1.35 4.29
N ASP A 90 -19.74 0.25 3.57
CA ASP A 90 -18.47 -0.46 3.45
C ASP A 90 -17.56 0.26 2.44
N ASP A 91 -16.32 0.48 2.85
CA ASP A 91 -15.30 1.07 1.99
C ASP A 91 -14.62 -0.06 1.21
N PRO A 92 -14.65 -0.06 -0.14
CA PRO A 92 -13.96 -1.06 -0.96
C PRO A 92 -12.43 -0.97 -0.85
N GLY A 93 -11.90 -0.02 -0.09
CA GLY A 93 -10.48 0.25 0.05
C GLY A 93 -9.89 1.05 -1.10
N LEU A 94 -8.66 1.48 -0.91
CA LEU A 94 -7.92 2.20 -1.94
C LEU A 94 -7.44 1.23 -3.02
N GLN A 95 -8.06 1.26 -4.18
CA GLN A 95 -7.50 0.65 -5.39
C GLN A 95 -6.43 1.60 -5.93
N LYS A 96 -5.17 1.25 -5.76
CA LYS A 96 -4.06 1.96 -6.41
C LYS A 96 -3.89 1.38 -7.80
N ASP A 97 -4.63 1.91 -8.77
CA ASP A 97 -4.37 1.63 -10.16
C ASP A 97 -2.97 2.18 -10.51
N GLY A 98 -2.16 1.36 -11.18
CA GLY A 98 -0.81 1.76 -11.63
C GLY A 98 0.37 1.26 -10.79
N VAL A 99 0.19 0.74 -9.57
CA VAL A 99 1.30 0.18 -8.78
C VAL A 99 1.96 -1.00 -9.50
N GLU A 100 1.16 -1.86 -10.11
CA GLU A 100 1.64 -3.03 -10.85
C GLU A 100 2.40 -2.60 -12.11
N ALA A 101 1.84 -1.66 -12.88
CA ALA A 101 2.50 -1.09 -14.06
C ALA A 101 3.80 -0.35 -13.69
N HIS A 102 3.79 0.45 -12.61
CA HIS A 102 4.99 1.14 -12.15
C HIS A 102 6.05 0.18 -11.60
N LEU A 103 5.66 -0.86 -10.87
CA LEU A 103 6.59 -1.92 -10.43
C LEU A 103 7.22 -2.64 -11.64
N GLN A 104 6.42 -2.94 -12.67
CA GLN A 104 6.92 -3.50 -13.93
C GLN A 104 7.93 -2.55 -14.60
N GLU A 105 7.72 -1.21 -14.58
CA GLU A 105 8.66 -0.21 -15.09
C GLU A 105 9.98 -0.20 -14.32
N LEU A 106 9.91 -0.17 -13.00
CA LEU A 106 11.09 -0.20 -12.12
C LEU A 106 11.93 -1.45 -12.35
N LEU A 107 11.28 -2.63 -12.43
CA LEU A 107 11.95 -3.91 -12.66
C LEU A 107 12.50 -4.04 -14.08
N ALA A 108 11.85 -3.43 -15.07
CA ALA A 108 12.35 -3.42 -16.45
C ALA A 108 13.66 -2.65 -16.58
N VAL A 109 13.83 -1.57 -15.82
CA VAL A 109 15.07 -0.78 -15.77
C VAL A 109 16.17 -1.51 -14.98
N ARG A 110 15.80 -2.28 -13.95
CA ARG A 110 16.73 -2.93 -13.00
C ARG A 110 16.41 -4.41 -12.80
N PRO A 111 16.42 -5.26 -13.87
CA PRO A 111 16.08 -6.67 -13.75
C PRO A 111 17.01 -7.45 -12.81
N TRP A 112 18.26 -6.99 -12.65
CA TRP A 112 19.25 -7.58 -11.74
C TRP A 112 18.85 -7.52 -10.25
N VAL A 113 17.85 -6.71 -9.86
CA VAL A 113 17.29 -6.72 -8.51
C VAL A 113 16.59 -8.05 -8.21
N LEU A 114 16.02 -8.69 -9.22
CA LEU A 114 15.36 -9.99 -9.09
C LEU A 114 16.38 -11.13 -9.02
N GLU A 115 17.41 -11.06 -9.86
CA GLU A 115 18.46 -12.05 -9.92
C GLU A 115 19.73 -11.44 -10.57
N GLN A 116 20.88 -11.66 -9.96
CA GLN A 116 22.15 -11.16 -10.48
C GLN A 116 22.39 -11.68 -11.89
N GLY A 117 22.71 -10.78 -12.82
CA GLY A 117 22.95 -11.11 -14.22
C GLY A 117 21.70 -11.19 -15.09
N LEU A 118 20.49 -11.02 -14.50
CA LEU A 118 19.26 -10.95 -15.28
C LEU A 118 19.25 -9.68 -16.14
N THR A 119 18.91 -9.84 -17.42
CA THR A 119 18.82 -8.74 -18.40
C THR A 119 17.45 -8.74 -19.06
N LEU A 120 16.90 -7.54 -19.32
CA LEU A 120 15.61 -7.41 -19.99
C LEU A 120 15.78 -7.64 -21.50
N ILE A 121 14.95 -8.52 -22.06
CA ILE A 121 14.79 -8.67 -23.51
C ILE A 121 13.69 -7.73 -23.98
N ARG A 122 12.49 -7.78 -23.33
CA ARG A 122 11.34 -6.99 -23.73
C ARG A 122 10.30 -6.88 -22.61
N ARG A 123 9.69 -5.69 -22.47
CA ARG A 123 8.45 -5.49 -21.72
C ARG A 123 7.26 -5.86 -22.60
N GLU A 124 6.16 -6.30 -21.97
CA GLU A 124 4.91 -6.61 -22.66
C GLU A 124 5.18 -7.53 -23.87
N TYR A 125 5.88 -8.65 -23.62
CA TYR A 125 6.21 -9.58 -24.70
C TYR A 125 4.95 -10.25 -25.22
N PRO A 126 4.58 -10.08 -26.52
CA PRO A 126 3.31 -10.54 -27.04
C PRO A 126 3.24 -12.06 -27.14
N THR A 127 2.13 -12.63 -26.68
CA THR A 127 1.70 -14.00 -26.95
C THR A 127 0.28 -13.99 -27.51
N ASP A 128 -0.18 -15.13 -28.00
CA ASP A 128 -1.56 -15.29 -28.52
C ASP A 128 -2.64 -15.24 -27.43
N ILE A 129 -2.25 -15.30 -26.15
CA ILE A 129 -3.16 -15.26 -24.99
C ILE A 129 -2.99 -14.00 -24.13
N GLY A 130 -2.19 -13.02 -24.59
CA GLY A 130 -1.87 -11.78 -23.91
C GLY A 130 -0.36 -11.55 -23.74
N PRO A 131 0.05 -10.36 -23.34
CA PRO A 131 1.47 -10.05 -23.16
C PRO A 131 2.00 -10.63 -21.83
N VAL A 132 3.26 -11.08 -21.83
CA VAL A 132 4.05 -11.36 -20.63
C VAL A 132 4.66 -10.05 -20.14
N ASP A 133 4.56 -9.73 -18.86
CA ASP A 133 4.99 -8.44 -18.32
C ASP A 133 6.44 -8.12 -18.64
N LEU A 134 7.37 -9.03 -18.30
CA LEU A 134 8.78 -8.90 -18.67
C LEU A 134 9.29 -10.24 -19.22
N LEU A 135 9.94 -10.21 -20.39
CA LEU A 135 10.76 -11.31 -20.87
C LEU A 135 12.23 -10.94 -20.66
N CYS A 136 12.93 -11.76 -19.89
CA CYS A 136 14.32 -11.55 -19.51
C CYS A 136 15.19 -12.74 -19.97
N GLN A 137 16.50 -12.58 -19.84
CA GLN A 137 17.49 -13.63 -19.99
C GLN A 137 18.46 -13.58 -18.81
N ASP A 138 18.77 -14.74 -18.24
CA ASP A 138 19.77 -14.86 -17.17
C ASP A 138 21.20 -15.01 -17.72
N GLY A 139 22.18 -15.06 -16.80
CA GLY A 139 23.59 -15.15 -17.15
C GLY A 139 23.99 -16.43 -17.89
N ASP A 140 23.18 -17.47 -17.84
CA ASP A 140 23.40 -18.76 -18.52
C ASP A 140 22.66 -18.85 -19.87
N GLY A 141 21.95 -17.76 -20.25
CA GLY A 141 21.22 -17.69 -21.50
C GLY A 141 19.81 -18.28 -21.43
N VAL A 142 19.32 -18.66 -20.24
CA VAL A 142 17.96 -19.17 -20.06
C VAL A 142 16.96 -18.01 -20.11
N ILE A 143 15.88 -18.19 -20.84
CA ILE A 143 14.80 -17.21 -20.92
C ILE A 143 13.97 -17.26 -19.64
N VAL A 144 13.68 -16.08 -19.07
CA VAL A 144 12.90 -15.92 -17.85
C VAL A 144 11.66 -15.11 -18.15
N ALA A 145 10.50 -15.75 -18.08
CA ALA A 145 9.22 -15.06 -18.13
C ALA A 145 8.83 -14.56 -16.73
N VAL A 146 8.67 -13.27 -16.58
CA VAL A 146 8.33 -12.63 -15.30
C VAL A 146 6.91 -12.11 -15.35
N GLU A 147 6.11 -12.50 -14.38
CA GLU A 147 4.77 -11.97 -14.12
C GLU A 147 4.83 -11.08 -12.88
N VAL A 148 4.38 -9.85 -12.99
CA VAL A 148 4.44 -8.83 -11.95
C VAL A 148 3.05 -8.58 -11.39
N LYS A 149 2.88 -8.67 -10.08
CA LYS A 149 1.62 -8.42 -9.38
C LYS A 149 1.85 -7.50 -8.19
N ARG A 150 0.86 -6.72 -7.84
CA ARG A 150 0.86 -6.03 -6.54
C ARG A 150 0.81 -7.05 -5.41
N ARG A 151 -0.06 -8.07 -5.55
CA ARG A 151 -0.18 -9.20 -4.63
C ARG A 151 -0.19 -10.49 -5.44
N GLY A 152 0.76 -11.37 -5.15
CA GLY A 152 0.86 -12.68 -5.79
C GLY A 152 -0.15 -13.66 -5.18
N GLU A 153 -1.15 -14.01 -5.96
CA GLU A 153 -2.18 -14.98 -5.63
C GLU A 153 -2.14 -16.17 -6.61
N ILE A 154 -3.00 -17.15 -6.42
CA ILE A 154 -3.05 -18.36 -7.25
C ILE A 154 -3.25 -18.02 -8.73
N ASP A 155 -4.07 -17.03 -9.04
CA ASP A 155 -4.37 -16.60 -10.42
C ASP A 155 -3.13 -16.08 -11.17
N GLY A 156 -2.22 -15.36 -10.49
CA GLY A 156 -0.94 -14.95 -11.06
C GLY A 156 -0.04 -16.13 -11.43
N VAL A 157 0.00 -17.17 -10.58
CA VAL A 157 0.74 -18.41 -10.89
C VAL A 157 0.11 -19.15 -12.06
N GLU A 158 -1.23 -19.22 -12.10
CA GLU A 158 -1.97 -19.85 -13.21
C GLU A 158 -1.76 -19.09 -14.53
N GLN A 159 -1.74 -17.76 -14.49
CA GLN A 159 -1.47 -16.91 -15.64
C GLN A 159 -0.06 -17.16 -16.18
N LEU A 160 0.95 -17.10 -15.31
CA LEU A 160 2.34 -17.36 -15.70
C LEU A 160 2.55 -18.78 -16.24
N THR A 161 1.89 -19.79 -15.65
CA THR A 161 1.93 -21.15 -16.17
C THR A 161 1.48 -21.24 -17.62
N ARG A 162 0.34 -20.60 -17.94
CA ARG A 162 -0.18 -20.54 -19.34
C ARG A 162 0.79 -19.83 -20.28
N TYR A 163 1.44 -18.76 -19.82
CA TYR A 163 2.48 -18.09 -20.60
C TYR A 163 3.69 -18.98 -20.86
N LEU A 164 4.18 -19.70 -19.85
CA LEU A 164 5.29 -20.63 -20.02
C LEU A 164 4.97 -21.75 -21.02
N GLU A 165 3.76 -22.29 -20.98
CA GLU A 165 3.30 -23.27 -21.96
C GLU A 165 3.33 -22.71 -23.38
N ARG A 166 2.88 -21.46 -23.57
CA ARG A 166 2.83 -20.80 -24.89
C ARG A 166 4.24 -20.46 -25.41
N LEU A 167 5.08 -19.87 -24.56
CA LEU A 167 6.45 -19.53 -24.91
C LEU A 167 7.28 -20.79 -25.21
N GLY A 168 7.03 -21.89 -24.49
CA GLY A 168 7.69 -23.18 -24.73
C GLY A 168 7.40 -23.82 -26.07
N LEU A 169 6.37 -23.37 -26.80
CA LEU A 169 6.09 -23.80 -28.16
C LEU A 169 6.97 -23.09 -29.21
N ASP A 170 7.63 -22.00 -28.85
CA ASP A 170 8.53 -21.28 -29.78
C ASP A 170 9.97 -21.82 -29.65
N PRO A 171 10.46 -22.62 -30.60
CA PRO A 171 11.79 -23.22 -30.52
C PRO A 171 12.95 -22.20 -30.54
N ARG A 172 12.64 -20.93 -30.85
CA ARG A 172 13.65 -19.86 -30.88
C ARG A 172 14.01 -19.35 -29.49
N LEU A 173 13.14 -19.57 -28.48
CA LEU A 173 13.34 -19.04 -27.14
C LEU A 173 14.29 -19.92 -26.28
N GLY A 174 14.54 -21.19 -26.66
CA GLY A 174 15.44 -22.08 -25.92
C GLY A 174 14.91 -22.49 -24.54
N PRO A 175 15.79 -22.76 -23.58
CA PRO A 175 15.39 -23.08 -22.21
C PRO A 175 14.61 -21.93 -21.57
N LEU A 176 13.53 -22.27 -20.84
CA LEU A 176 12.56 -21.31 -20.32
C LEU A 176 12.22 -21.62 -18.86
N ARG A 177 12.12 -20.59 -18.02
CA ARG A 177 11.62 -20.68 -16.65
C ARG A 177 10.74 -19.48 -16.28
N GLY A 178 9.95 -19.61 -15.22
CA GLY A 178 9.03 -18.59 -14.75
C GLY A 178 9.46 -17.94 -13.45
N MET A 179 9.09 -16.67 -13.28
CA MET A 179 9.30 -15.92 -12.06
C MET A 179 8.05 -15.09 -11.75
N LEU A 180 7.39 -15.34 -10.61
CA LEU A 180 6.30 -14.53 -10.10
C LEU A 180 6.86 -13.50 -9.13
N VAL A 181 6.66 -12.22 -9.40
CA VAL A 181 7.17 -11.10 -8.61
C VAL A 181 6.03 -10.29 -8.05
N ALA A 182 6.03 -10.02 -6.74
CA ALA A 182 4.99 -9.20 -6.11
C ALA A 182 5.52 -8.49 -4.86
N GLN A 183 4.77 -7.49 -4.35
CA GLN A 183 5.07 -6.89 -3.04
C GLN A 183 4.77 -7.84 -1.88
N SER A 184 3.83 -8.75 -2.05
CA SER A 184 3.53 -9.83 -1.11
C SER A 184 2.99 -11.03 -1.87
N ILE A 185 3.27 -12.24 -1.43
CA ILE A 185 2.83 -13.48 -2.06
C ILE A 185 2.14 -14.35 -1.03
N THR A 186 0.91 -14.78 -1.33
CA THR A 186 0.17 -15.67 -0.44
C THR A 186 0.86 -17.03 -0.33
N GLN A 187 0.72 -17.69 0.83
CA GLN A 187 1.33 -19.01 1.05
C GLN A 187 0.84 -20.04 0.02
N GLN A 188 -0.43 -19.98 -0.35
CA GLN A 188 -1.01 -20.88 -1.36
C GLN A 188 -0.38 -20.66 -2.74
N ALA A 189 -0.19 -19.38 -3.14
CA ALA A 189 0.47 -19.05 -4.41
C ALA A 189 1.93 -19.50 -4.41
N ARG A 190 2.66 -19.32 -3.30
CA ARG A 190 4.05 -19.78 -3.15
C ARG A 190 4.16 -21.28 -3.30
N THR A 191 3.32 -22.04 -2.59
CA THR A 191 3.30 -23.52 -2.69
C THR A 191 2.97 -23.99 -4.12
N LEU A 192 2.01 -23.33 -4.79
CA LEU A 192 1.68 -23.68 -6.17
C LEU A 192 2.82 -23.34 -7.14
N ALA A 193 3.44 -22.17 -7.01
CA ALA A 193 4.59 -21.75 -7.81
C ALA A 193 5.74 -22.75 -7.69
N GLU A 194 6.12 -23.12 -6.47
CA GLU A 194 7.16 -24.12 -6.18
C GLU A 194 6.85 -25.46 -6.84
N SER A 195 5.61 -25.95 -6.75
CA SER A 195 5.18 -27.22 -7.37
C SER A 195 5.29 -27.23 -8.89
N ARG A 196 5.33 -26.04 -9.52
CA ARG A 196 5.45 -25.84 -10.97
C ARG A 196 6.85 -25.39 -11.43
N GLY A 197 7.81 -25.34 -10.51
CA GLY A 197 9.16 -24.86 -10.79
C GLY A 197 9.22 -23.36 -11.11
N ILE A 198 8.22 -22.58 -10.65
CA ILE A 198 8.18 -21.12 -10.77
C ILE A 198 8.82 -20.52 -9.53
N LEU A 199 9.77 -19.61 -9.73
CA LEU A 199 10.39 -18.87 -8.65
C LEU A 199 9.44 -17.75 -8.19
N ALA A 200 9.18 -17.66 -6.88
CA ALA A 200 8.30 -16.66 -6.28
C ALA A 200 9.12 -15.65 -5.45
N ILE A 201 9.16 -14.39 -5.88
CA ILE A 201 10.01 -13.33 -5.30
C ILE A 201 9.11 -12.21 -4.75
N GLU A 202 9.32 -11.84 -3.49
CA GLU A 202 8.76 -10.61 -2.92
C GLU A 202 9.77 -9.47 -3.05
N VAL A 203 9.27 -8.30 -3.46
CA VAL A 203 10.08 -7.09 -3.65
C VAL A 203 9.57 -5.93 -2.82
N ASP A 204 10.49 -5.14 -2.30
CA ASP A 204 10.18 -3.88 -1.63
C ASP A 204 9.95 -2.77 -2.67
N TYR A 205 8.68 -2.54 -3.00
CA TYR A 205 8.28 -1.51 -3.96
C TYR A 205 8.67 -0.10 -3.52
N ASP A 206 8.51 0.21 -2.22
CA ASP A 206 8.83 1.54 -1.71
C ASP A 206 10.35 1.79 -1.76
N GLY A 207 11.15 0.79 -1.43
CA GLY A 207 12.61 0.86 -1.59
C GLY A 207 13.05 1.03 -3.04
N LEU A 208 12.42 0.34 -4.00
CA LEU A 208 12.72 0.49 -5.43
C LEU A 208 12.37 1.89 -5.96
N ARG A 209 11.25 2.45 -5.54
CA ARG A 209 10.82 3.81 -5.90
C ARG A 209 11.75 4.87 -5.33
N ASP A 210 12.19 4.73 -4.09
CA ASP A 210 13.08 5.70 -3.44
C ASP A 210 14.47 5.74 -4.11
N ILE A 211 14.94 4.62 -4.67
CA ILE A 211 16.15 4.58 -5.51
C ILE A 211 15.95 5.40 -6.80
N GLU A 212 14.81 5.25 -7.48
CA GLU A 212 14.47 6.00 -8.68
C GLU A 212 14.43 7.51 -8.42
N ASP A 213 13.71 7.92 -7.36
CA ASP A 213 13.62 9.32 -6.94
C ASP A 213 14.99 9.94 -6.61
N THR A 214 15.90 9.15 -6.06
CA THR A 214 17.26 9.58 -5.75
C THR A 214 18.10 9.76 -7.02
N GLU A 215 17.99 8.85 -7.98
CA GLU A 215 18.68 8.94 -9.26
C GLU A 215 18.19 10.13 -10.09
N LEU A 216 16.86 10.37 -10.16
CA LEU A 216 16.28 11.52 -10.85
C LEU A 216 16.82 12.84 -10.28
N ARG A 217 16.90 12.99 -8.96
CA ARG A 217 17.44 14.20 -8.30
C ARG A 217 18.92 14.44 -8.60
N LEU A 218 19.72 13.40 -8.85
CA LEU A 218 21.13 13.53 -9.22
C LEU A 218 21.32 14.02 -10.66
N PHE A 219 20.35 13.77 -11.55
CA PHE A 219 20.39 14.25 -12.93
C PHE A 219 19.87 15.69 -13.09
N ASP A 220 18.97 16.15 -12.22
CA ASP A 220 18.43 17.52 -12.23
C ASP A 220 19.42 18.58 -11.69
N LEU A 221 20.56 18.17 -11.16
CA LEU A 221 21.61 19.05 -10.61
C LEU A 221 22.78 19.30 -11.56
N ARG A 222 22.63 19.05 -12.88
CA ARG A 222 23.66 19.32 -13.89
C ARG A 222 23.24 20.36 -14.90
#